data_ee8898dca707e33aa5404a76bcc25486
#
_entry.id   ee8898dca707e33aa5404a76bcc25486
#
_cell.length_a   1.000
_cell.length_b   1.000
_cell.length_c   1.000
_cell.angle_alpha   90.00
_cell.angle_beta   90.00
_cell.angle_gamma   90.00
#
_symmetry.space_group_name_H-M   'P 1'
#
loop_
_entity.id
_entity.type
_entity.pdbx_description
1 polymer ?
#
loop_
_entity_poly.entity_id
_entity_poly.type
_entity_poly.pdbx_seq_one_letter_code
_entity_poly.pdbx_strand_id
1 'polypeptide(L)'
;MNYLRTFLYAILLCASVICHSCEKENMGNEGADGTEGTTGGVEEVAAPEITSYSTKFNNKAVFDQEVVISGRNFAETKSDNVVMFNDTEVNILSASTEQLVVRTPRLDTDYAVIAVTVNEKESNKRAIYYDKVRCDSVLLFQNAKVITLRNGVVWKQLETRWHDAPRSINVVSITPSSKNKLGIALPPALSTTSDTSKSVDALVGINAAYFGDISRGFVRIDGVDKCPGGNYSANQYYLNNGVYVFNNNVPNIKGVSNNADAATLPDDNIQCCGPLLILDGEDLIQADVDHCNVEHPRTIVGVTEDGRVLFVTVDGRFSGKAIGMSTAMLQELMHLLGAKHALNLDGGGSTTMYVKDRGVVNHVCNSGSTWDKVAERKVSTILYVK
;
A
#
# COMPACT_ATOMS: atom_id res chain seq x y z
N MET A 1 25.65 -22.36 -20.23
CA MET A 1 26.22 -23.29 -19.22
C MET A 1 25.18 -23.40 -18.11
N ASN A 2 24.52 -24.57 -18.10
CA ASN A 2 23.38 -24.87 -17.22
C ASN A 2 23.85 -25.17 -15.80
N TYR A 3 23.16 -24.60 -14.81
CA TYR A 3 23.11 -25.18 -13.46
C TYR A 3 21.65 -25.34 -13.02
N LEU A 4 21.17 -26.58 -13.21
CA LEU A 4 20.03 -27.16 -12.54
C LEU A 4 20.40 -27.37 -11.07
N ARG A 5 19.62 -26.86 -10.13
CA ARG A 5 19.63 -27.30 -8.73
C ARG A 5 18.30 -27.95 -8.39
N THR A 6 18.35 -29.26 -8.30
CA THR A 6 17.31 -30.15 -7.80
C THR A 6 17.24 -30.04 -6.28
N PHE A 7 16.09 -29.70 -5.71
CA PHE A 7 15.83 -29.87 -4.28
C PHE A 7 15.10 -31.18 -4.01
N LEU A 8 15.76 -32.07 -3.26
CA LEU A 8 15.21 -33.29 -2.73
C LEU A 8 14.27 -33.00 -1.57
N TYR A 9 13.03 -33.53 -1.65
CA TYR A 9 12.12 -33.58 -0.51
C TYR A 9 12.45 -34.85 0.32
N ALA A 10 12.81 -34.65 1.59
CA ALA A 10 12.90 -35.73 2.57
C ALA A 10 11.56 -35.83 3.32
N ILE A 11 10.82 -36.88 3.06
CA ILE A 11 9.62 -37.25 3.81
C ILE A 11 10.08 -38.04 5.05
N LEU A 12 9.83 -37.55 6.25
CA LEU A 12 10.01 -38.29 7.49
C LEU A 12 8.65 -38.85 7.92
N LEU A 13 8.48 -40.18 7.78
CA LEU A 13 7.40 -40.91 8.42
C LEU A 13 7.73 -41.11 9.89
N CYS A 14 6.88 -40.62 10.80
CA CYS A 14 6.89 -41.06 12.19
C CYS A 14 5.74 -42.07 12.42
N ALA A 15 6.13 -43.26 12.75
CA ALA A 15 5.25 -44.36 13.05
C ALA A 15 4.56 -44.22 14.41
N SER A 16 3.27 -44.52 14.40
CA SER A 16 2.41 -44.65 15.58
C SER A 16 2.79 -45.94 16.37
N VAL A 17 3.06 -45.77 17.64
CA VAL A 17 3.12 -46.88 18.59
C VAL A 17 1.82 -46.93 19.38
N ILE A 18 1.05 -47.95 19.16
CA ILE A 18 -0.13 -48.33 19.94
C ILE A 18 0.38 -49.20 21.09
N CYS A 19 0.15 -48.81 22.34
CA CYS A 19 0.25 -49.73 23.47
C CYS A 19 -1.14 -50.07 24.00
N HIS A 20 -1.43 -51.34 23.93
CA HIS A 20 -2.63 -51.99 24.44
C HIS A 20 -2.61 -52.14 25.97
N SER A 21 -3.80 -52.11 26.50
CA SER A 21 -4.29 -52.36 27.84
C SER A 21 -3.71 -53.58 28.57
N CYS A 22 -3.73 -53.51 29.88
CA CYS A 22 -3.99 -54.67 30.72
C CYS A 22 -4.91 -54.29 31.88
N GLU A 23 -6.11 -54.84 31.85
CA GLU A 23 -7.01 -55.00 32.97
C GLU A 23 -6.39 -55.93 34.03
N LYS A 24 -6.60 -55.63 35.29
CA LYS A 24 -6.70 -56.63 36.36
C LYS A 24 -7.74 -56.19 37.38
N GLU A 25 -8.80 -56.98 37.41
CA GLU A 25 -9.71 -57.07 38.53
C GLU A 25 -8.98 -57.54 39.83
N ASN A 26 -9.37 -57.03 40.99
CA ASN A 26 -9.72 -57.89 42.10
C ASN A 26 -10.44 -57.20 43.24
N MET A 27 -11.49 -57.85 43.60
CA MET A 27 -12.41 -57.89 44.74
C MET A 27 -11.99 -57.33 46.11
N GLY A 28 -12.93 -56.58 46.68
CA GLY A 28 -13.59 -56.77 47.94
C GLY A 28 -12.85 -56.57 49.25
N ASN A 29 -13.26 -55.63 50.09
CA ASN A 29 -13.86 -55.96 51.37
C ASN A 29 -14.48 -54.72 52.04
N GLU A 30 -15.58 -54.99 52.79
CA GLU A 30 -16.42 -54.05 53.52
C GLU A 30 -15.72 -53.46 54.73
N GLY A 31 -16.19 -52.26 55.15
CA GLY A 31 -15.91 -51.72 56.48
C GLY A 31 -16.32 -50.26 56.60
N ALA A 32 -17.48 -50.04 57.25
CA ALA A 32 -18.07 -48.75 57.56
C ALA A 32 -17.20 -47.84 58.45
N ASP A 33 -17.30 -46.54 58.30
CA ASP A 33 -17.94 -45.60 59.20
C ASP A 33 -17.60 -44.16 58.80
N GLY A 34 -18.59 -43.28 59.00
CA GLY A 34 -18.72 -41.95 58.49
C GLY A 34 -17.70 -40.91 58.95
N THR A 35 -17.55 -39.96 58.08
CA THR A 35 -17.60 -38.51 58.37
C THR A 35 -17.76 -37.78 57.02
N GLU A 36 -18.86 -37.10 56.84
CA GLU A 36 -19.07 -36.15 55.77
C GLU A 36 -18.07 -34.99 55.89
N GLY A 37 -16.98 -35.08 55.15
CA GLY A 37 -16.14 -33.95 54.85
C GLY A 37 -16.55 -33.44 53.48
N THR A 38 -17.34 -32.36 53.41
CA THR A 38 -17.53 -31.57 52.18
C THR A 38 -16.19 -31.03 51.74
N THR A 39 -15.46 -31.80 50.93
CA THR A 39 -14.39 -31.28 50.10
C THR A 39 -15.10 -30.48 49.01
N GLY A 40 -15.12 -29.13 49.18
CA GLY A 40 -15.42 -28.21 48.09
C GLY A 40 -14.45 -28.54 46.96
N GLY A 41 -14.97 -29.19 45.92
CA GLY A 41 -14.24 -29.40 44.69
C GLY A 41 -13.85 -28.02 44.15
N VAL A 42 -12.56 -27.71 44.20
CA VAL A 42 -12.02 -26.61 43.41
C VAL A 42 -12.31 -27.00 41.97
N GLU A 43 -13.30 -26.40 41.33
CA GLU A 43 -13.53 -26.55 39.89
C GLU A 43 -12.19 -26.21 39.21
N GLU A 44 -11.58 -27.20 38.60
CA GLU A 44 -10.34 -26.98 37.87
C GLU A 44 -10.64 -26.10 36.66
N VAL A 45 -10.37 -24.79 36.76
CA VAL A 45 -10.56 -23.84 35.66
C VAL A 45 -9.77 -24.35 34.43
N ALA A 46 -10.49 -24.69 33.37
CA ALA A 46 -9.88 -25.19 32.14
C ALA A 46 -8.94 -24.13 31.52
N ALA A 47 -7.83 -24.60 30.93
CA ALA A 47 -6.91 -23.71 30.22
C ALA A 47 -7.62 -22.98 29.05
N PRO A 48 -7.22 -21.76 28.72
CA PRO A 48 -7.74 -21.08 27.56
C PRO A 48 -7.37 -21.83 26.28
N GLU A 49 -8.20 -21.72 25.23
CA GLU A 49 -7.95 -22.33 23.94
C GLU A 49 -8.22 -21.37 22.80
N ILE A 50 -7.27 -21.20 21.89
CA ILE A 50 -7.43 -20.43 20.65
C ILE A 50 -7.98 -21.35 19.56
N THR A 51 -9.20 -21.10 19.08
CA THR A 51 -9.80 -21.86 17.97
C THR A 51 -9.48 -21.25 16.61
N SER A 52 -9.49 -19.91 16.51
CA SER A 52 -9.18 -19.19 15.26
C SER A 52 -8.74 -17.76 15.56
N TYR A 53 -8.33 -17.06 14.51
CA TYR A 53 -8.17 -15.60 14.51
C TYR A 53 -8.65 -15.03 13.17
N SER A 54 -8.98 -13.74 13.15
CA SER A 54 -9.33 -13.02 11.95
C SER A 54 -8.73 -11.60 11.94
N THR A 55 -8.43 -11.12 10.75
CA THR A 55 -7.93 -9.75 10.49
C THR A 55 -8.66 -9.15 9.30
N LYS A 56 -8.54 -7.84 9.12
CA LYS A 56 -9.05 -7.13 7.92
C LYS A 56 -8.25 -7.45 6.65
N PHE A 57 -7.14 -8.19 6.75
CA PHE A 57 -6.17 -8.39 5.68
C PHE A 57 -5.96 -9.88 5.37
N ASN A 58 -7.02 -10.60 5.01
CA ASN A 58 -6.98 -12.03 4.66
C ASN A 58 -6.24 -12.89 5.69
N ASN A 59 -6.53 -12.68 6.97
CA ASN A 59 -5.88 -13.33 8.11
C ASN A 59 -4.35 -13.11 8.20
N LYS A 60 -3.83 -12.04 7.57
CA LYS A 60 -2.47 -11.57 7.80
C LYS A 60 -2.46 -10.42 8.80
N ALA A 61 -1.44 -10.38 9.65
CA ALA A 61 -1.20 -9.27 10.56
C ALA A 61 -0.64 -8.06 9.82
N VAL A 62 -1.02 -6.87 10.25
CA VAL A 62 -0.39 -5.59 9.85
C VAL A 62 -0.12 -4.80 11.12
N PHE A 63 1.01 -4.13 11.22
CA PHE A 63 1.40 -3.35 12.39
C PHE A 63 0.31 -2.39 12.85
N ASP A 64 0.09 -2.31 14.15
CA ASP A 64 -0.87 -1.42 14.81
C ASP A 64 -2.34 -1.64 14.40
N GLN A 65 -2.67 -2.78 13.79
CA GLN A 65 -4.04 -3.12 13.39
C GLN A 65 -4.68 -4.13 14.36
N GLU A 66 -6.00 -4.23 14.29
CA GLU A 66 -6.76 -5.14 15.13
C GLU A 66 -6.71 -6.57 14.62
N VAL A 67 -6.55 -7.50 15.56
CA VAL A 67 -6.75 -8.95 15.39
C VAL A 67 -7.80 -9.40 16.37
N VAL A 68 -8.78 -10.13 15.87
CA VAL A 68 -9.78 -10.82 16.67
C VAL A 68 -9.31 -12.26 16.88
N ILE A 69 -9.09 -12.64 18.14
CA ILE A 69 -8.74 -14.00 18.55
C ILE A 69 -10.01 -14.64 19.09
N SER A 70 -10.47 -15.72 18.48
CA SER A 70 -11.63 -16.49 18.92
C SER A 70 -11.18 -17.77 19.62
N GLY A 71 -11.92 -18.14 20.67
CA GLY A 71 -11.52 -19.30 21.49
C GLY A 71 -12.54 -19.64 22.56
N ARG A 72 -12.06 -20.19 23.64
CA ARG A 72 -12.85 -20.49 24.85
C ARG A 72 -12.00 -20.39 26.11
N ASN A 73 -12.65 -20.26 27.25
CA ASN A 73 -12.05 -20.14 28.57
C ASN A 73 -11.15 -18.88 28.70
N PHE A 74 -11.42 -17.83 27.94
CA PHE A 74 -10.82 -16.53 28.17
C PHE A 74 -11.49 -15.86 29.37
N ALA A 75 -10.79 -14.93 30.03
CA ALA A 75 -11.39 -14.13 31.08
C ALA A 75 -12.24 -12.98 30.48
N GLU A 76 -13.37 -12.66 31.08
CA GLU A 76 -14.20 -11.52 30.66
C GLU A 76 -13.50 -10.18 30.88
N THR A 77 -12.68 -10.10 31.93
CA THR A 77 -11.89 -8.90 32.26
C THR A 77 -10.59 -8.90 31.47
N LYS A 78 -10.28 -7.77 30.82
CA LYS A 78 -9.07 -7.63 30.00
C LYS A 78 -7.79 -7.90 30.79
N SER A 79 -7.69 -7.39 32.02
CA SER A 79 -6.51 -7.55 32.89
C SER A 79 -6.22 -8.98 33.31
N ASP A 80 -7.19 -9.88 33.19
CA ASP A 80 -7.08 -11.27 33.62
C ASP A 80 -6.67 -12.18 32.46
N ASN A 81 -6.46 -11.59 31.27
CA ASN A 81 -5.87 -12.22 30.10
C ASN A 81 -4.49 -11.61 29.81
N VAL A 82 -3.53 -12.42 29.47
CA VAL A 82 -2.24 -11.99 28.89
C VAL A 82 -2.15 -12.57 27.48
N VAL A 83 -1.99 -11.72 26.48
CA VAL A 83 -1.84 -12.15 25.08
C VAL A 83 -0.43 -11.84 24.63
N MET A 84 0.25 -12.87 24.13
CA MET A 84 1.63 -12.77 23.63
C MET A 84 1.67 -12.99 22.12
N PHE A 85 2.48 -12.20 21.44
CA PHE A 85 2.94 -12.42 20.08
C PHE A 85 4.45 -12.67 20.14
N ASN A 86 4.88 -13.93 20.01
CA ASN A 86 6.21 -14.38 20.44
C ASN A 86 6.45 -13.96 21.92
N ASP A 87 7.50 -13.21 22.16
CA ASP A 87 7.87 -12.70 23.51
C ASP A 87 7.32 -11.29 23.80
N THR A 88 6.41 -10.77 22.97
CA THR A 88 5.84 -9.42 23.10
C THR A 88 4.42 -9.49 23.60
N GLU A 89 4.17 -8.95 24.81
CA GLU A 89 2.83 -8.75 25.33
C GLU A 89 2.10 -7.65 24.55
N VAL A 90 0.83 -7.87 24.25
CA VAL A 90 0.03 -6.94 23.45
C VAL A 90 -1.15 -6.38 24.21
N ASN A 91 -1.55 -5.14 23.87
CA ASN A 91 -2.69 -4.49 24.48
C ASN A 91 -4.02 -5.11 24.01
N ILE A 92 -4.85 -5.52 24.98
CA ILE A 92 -6.19 -6.07 24.75
C ILE A 92 -7.19 -4.91 24.69
N LEU A 93 -7.86 -4.77 23.57
CA LEU A 93 -8.86 -3.72 23.31
C LEU A 93 -10.24 -4.10 23.89
N SER A 94 -10.62 -5.38 23.74
CA SER A 94 -11.83 -5.94 24.35
C SER A 94 -11.63 -7.42 24.67
N ALA A 95 -12.37 -7.92 25.66
CA ALA A 95 -12.36 -9.30 26.13
C ALA A 95 -13.78 -9.82 26.39
N SER A 96 -13.99 -11.10 26.11
CA SER A 96 -15.10 -11.95 26.54
C SER A 96 -14.58 -13.36 26.73
N THR A 97 -15.40 -14.28 27.24
CA THR A 97 -15.00 -15.69 27.42
C THR A 97 -14.67 -16.44 26.15
N GLU A 98 -15.10 -15.91 24.97
CA GLU A 98 -14.94 -16.55 23.67
C GLU A 98 -14.11 -15.72 22.68
N GLN A 99 -13.83 -14.45 22.99
CA GLN A 99 -13.16 -13.55 22.05
C GLN A 99 -12.30 -12.50 22.74
N LEU A 100 -11.10 -12.31 22.22
CA LEU A 100 -10.20 -11.21 22.56
C LEU A 100 -9.92 -10.38 21.30
N VAL A 101 -9.98 -9.06 21.41
CA VAL A 101 -9.52 -8.14 20.35
C VAL A 101 -8.24 -7.49 20.84
N VAL A 102 -7.17 -7.63 20.05
CA VAL A 102 -5.85 -7.10 20.39
C VAL A 102 -5.30 -6.25 19.26
N ARG A 103 -4.30 -5.44 19.57
CA ARG A 103 -3.55 -4.68 18.57
C ARG A 103 -2.23 -5.40 18.26
N THR A 104 -1.98 -5.65 16.97
CA THR A 104 -0.73 -6.31 16.51
C THR A 104 0.51 -5.49 16.89
N PRO A 105 1.54 -6.10 17.44
CA PRO A 105 2.80 -5.43 17.73
C PRO A 105 3.63 -5.22 16.45
N ARG A 106 4.62 -4.33 16.53
CA ARG A 106 5.65 -4.15 15.51
C ARG A 106 6.78 -5.12 15.78
N LEU A 107 6.88 -6.19 14.99
CA LEU A 107 7.90 -7.21 15.09
C LEU A 107 8.71 -7.28 13.79
N ASP A 108 10.02 -7.44 13.92
CA ASP A 108 10.90 -7.69 12.77
C ASP A 108 10.93 -9.19 12.45
N THR A 109 9.80 -9.69 11.97
CA THR A 109 9.60 -11.10 11.60
C THR A 109 8.47 -11.25 10.61
N ASP A 110 8.48 -12.32 9.83
CA ASP A 110 7.44 -12.63 8.85
C ASP A 110 6.21 -13.28 9.51
N TYR A 111 6.33 -13.81 10.72
CA TYR A 111 5.22 -14.39 11.48
C TYR A 111 5.45 -14.25 12.99
N ALA A 112 4.37 -14.32 13.75
CA ALA A 112 4.40 -14.46 15.19
C ALA A 112 3.59 -15.67 15.64
N VAL A 113 3.88 -16.17 16.83
CA VAL A 113 3.10 -17.19 17.52
C VAL A 113 2.25 -16.52 18.58
N ILE A 114 0.93 -16.65 18.47
CA ILE A 114 -0.02 -16.13 19.44
C ILE A 114 -0.23 -17.16 20.54
N ALA A 115 -0.16 -16.71 21.80
CA ALA A 115 -0.56 -17.46 22.97
C ALA A 115 -1.40 -16.57 23.90
N VAL A 116 -2.32 -17.17 24.63
CA VAL A 116 -3.16 -16.51 25.65
C VAL A 116 -2.96 -17.21 26.98
N THR A 117 -2.72 -16.44 28.04
CA THR A 117 -2.63 -16.96 29.40
C THR A 117 -3.76 -16.39 30.25
N VAL A 118 -4.45 -17.25 30.99
CA VAL A 118 -5.48 -16.93 31.97
C VAL A 118 -5.23 -17.73 33.23
N ASN A 119 -5.17 -17.09 34.40
CA ASN A 119 -4.90 -17.75 35.68
C ASN A 119 -3.69 -18.68 35.62
N GLU A 120 -2.55 -18.19 35.08
CA GLU A 120 -1.29 -18.92 34.93
C GLU A 120 -1.34 -20.14 33.98
N LYS A 121 -2.48 -20.42 33.33
CA LYS A 121 -2.62 -21.49 32.34
C LYS A 121 -2.50 -20.91 30.92
N GLU A 122 -1.54 -21.43 30.14
CA GLU A 122 -1.29 -21.00 28.75
C GLU A 122 -2.17 -21.81 27.78
N SER A 123 -2.65 -21.16 26.72
CA SER A 123 -3.41 -21.76 25.62
C SER A 123 -2.53 -22.62 24.69
N ASN A 124 -3.18 -23.32 23.76
CA ASN A 124 -2.50 -23.76 22.53
C ASN A 124 -1.97 -22.56 21.77
N LYS A 125 -0.96 -22.77 20.90
CA LYS A 125 -0.28 -21.76 20.12
C LYS A 125 -0.80 -21.70 18.69
N ARG A 126 -0.92 -20.48 18.12
CA ARG A 126 -1.34 -20.26 16.74
C ARG A 126 -0.36 -19.33 16.03
N ALA A 127 0.12 -19.72 14.85
CA ALA A 127 0.95 -18.85 14.01
C ALA A 127 0.07 -17.86 13.25
N ILE A 128 0.50 -16.59 13.21
CA ILE A 128 -0.07 -15.52 12.38
C ILE A 128 1.05 -14.92 11.54
N TYR A 129 0.83 -14.78 10.22
CA TYR A 129 1.80 -14.22 9.29
C TYR A 129 1.56 -12.73 9.09
N TYR A 130 2.65 -11.96 8.97
CA TYR A 130 2.57 -10.53 8.66
C TYR A 130 2.47 -10.27 7.16
N ASP A 131 1.70 -9.25 6.79
CA ASP A 131 1.72 -8.68 5.45
C ASP A 131 2.87 -7.68 5.37
N LYS A 132 4.01 -8.13 4.88
CA LYS A 132 5.25 -7.35 4.88
C LYS A 132 5.10 -6.01 4.17
N VAL A 133 4.51 -6.00 2.97
CA VAL A 133 4.31 -4.77 2.19
C VAL A 133 3.47 -3.75 2.96
N ARG A 134 2.38 -4.18 3.61
CA ARG A 134 1.54 -3.28 4.42
C ARG A 134 2.25 -2.83 5.68
N CYS A 135 3.06 -3.67 6.30
CA CYS A 135 3.88 -3.29 7.46
C CYS A 135 4.92 -2.25 7.08
N ASP A 136 5.65 -2.44 5.98
CA ASP A 136 6.63 -1.48 5.47
C ASP A 136 5.98 -0.15 5.09
N SER A 137 4.75 -0.19 4.52
CA SER A 137 3.94 1.01 4.27
C SER A 137 3.62 1.76 5.57
N VAL A 138 3.22 1.06 6.64
CA VAL A 138 2.95 1.68 7.95
C VAL A 138 4.21 2.36 8.48
N LEU A 139 5.37 1.70 8.39
CA LEU A 139 6.64 2.25 8.85
C LEU A 139 7.05 3.49 8.03
N LEU A 140 6.95 3.43 6.71
CA LEU A 140 7.31 4.55 5.84
C LEU A 140 6.45 5.78 6.14
N PHE A 141 5.12 5.60 6.26
CA PHE A 141 4.17 6.71 6.41
C PHE A 141 3.78 7.04 7.86
N GLN A 142 4.44 6.45 8.88
CA GLN A 142 4.08 6.65 10.29
C GLN A 142 4.11 8.12 10.75
N ASN A 143 5.00 8.93 10.18
CA ASN A 143 5.18 10.35 10.50
C ASN A 143 4.59 11.28 9.42
N ALA A 144 3.83 10.75 8.47
CA ALA A 144 3.23 11.56 7.42
C ALA A 144 2.16 12.49 8.00
N LYS A 145 2.18 13.75 7.55
CA LYS A 145 1.06 14.66 7.79
C LYS A 145 -0.11 14.24 6.91
N VAL A 146 -1.24 13.89 7.53
CA VAL A 146 -2.46 13.41 6.84
C VAL A 146 -3.55 14.48 6.91
N ILE A 147 -4.09 14.85 5.75
CA ILE A 147 -5.12 15.88 5.62
C ILE A 147 -6.25 15.34 4.75
N THR A 148 -7.46 15.26 5.29
CA THR A 148 -8.67 15.01 4.51
C THR A 148 -9.07 16.31 3.81
N LEU A 149 -8.94 16.33 2.47
CA LEU A 149 -9.34 17.50 1.66
C LEU A 149 -10.85 17.52 1.45
N ARG A 150 -11.43 16.34 1.23
CA ARG A 150 -12.85 16.07 1.05
C ARG A 150 -13.10 14.59 1.35
N ASN A 151 -14.36 14.19 1.60
CA ASN A 151 -14.69 12.78 1.74
C ASN A 151 -14.24 11.99 0.49
N GLY A 152 -13.41 10.98 0.70
CA GLY A 152 -12.79 10.20 -0.37
C GLY A 152 -11.56 10.83 -1.02
N VAL A 153 -11.07 12.00 -0.55
CA VAL A 153 -9.81 12.60 -1.03
C VAL A 153 -8.91 12.94 0.16
N VAL A 154 -7.82 12.20 0.29
CA VAL A 154 -6.88 12.32 1.41
C VAL A 154 -5.49 12.65 0.87
N TRP A 155 -4.88 13.71 1.38
CA TRP A 155 -3.51 14.10 1.08
C TRP A 155 -2.59 13.72 2.23
N LYS A 156 -1.48 13.03 1.90
CA LYS A 156 -0.37 12.72 2.80
C LYS A 156 0.87 13.47 2.33
N GLN A 157 1.55 14.11 3.26
CA GLN A 157 2.84 14.76 3.02
C GLN A 157 3.88 14.12 3.94
N LEU A 158 5.00 13.72 3.38
CA LEU A 158 6.07 13.01 4.08
C LEU A 158 7.43 13.59 3.71
N GLU A 159 8.19 13.98 4.73
CA GLU A 159 9.62 14.23 4.65
C GLU A 159 10.32 13.18 5.52
N THR A 160 11.20 12.37 4.93
CA THR A 160 11.81 11.22 5.60
C THR A 160 13.17 10.87 5.02
N ARG A 161 13.87 9.93 5.66
CA ARG A 161 14.99 9.20 5.04
C ARG A 161 14.48 7.84 4.58
N TRP A 162 14.72 7.52 3.33
CA TRP A 162 14.38 6.24 2.73
C TRP A 162 15.42 5.89 1.66
N HIS A 163 15.89 4.65 1.62
CA HIS A 163 17.08 4.25 0.87
C HIS A 163 18.27 5.19 1.15
N ASP A 164 18.58 5.37 2.44
CA ASP A 164 19.71 6.15 2.96
C ASP A 164 19.79 7.61 2.50
N ALA A 165 18.70 8.14 1.94
CA ALA A 165 18.67 9.50 1.43
C ALA A 165 17.42 10.27 1.85
N PRO A 166 17.48 11.62 1.90
CA PRO A 166 16.33 12.44 2.21
C PRO A 166 15.32 12.42 1.05
N ARG A 167 14.04 12.24 1.39
CA ARG A 167 12.90 12.19 0.47
C ARG A 167 11.81 13.16 0.93
N SER A 168 11.17 13.79 -0.03
CA SER A 168 9.93 14.58 0.16
C SER A 168 8.89 14.07 -0.82
N ILE A 169 7.79 13.56 -0.29
CA ILE A 169 6.77 12.82 -1.03
C ILE A 169 5.40 13.40 -0.69
N ASN A 170 4.61 13.71 -1.71
CA ASN A 170 3.20 14.04 -1.57
C ASN A 170 2.37 12.95 -2.24
N VAL A 171 1.37 12.45 -1.55
CA VAL A 171 0.44 11.43 -2.03
C VAL A 171 -0.98 11.89 -1.82
N VAL A 172 -1.77 11.96 -2.89
CA VAL A 172 -3.21 12.14 -2.79
C VAL A 172 -3.91 10.85 -3.19
N SER A 173 -4.64 10.26 -2.26
CA SER A 173 -5.51 9.10 -2.51
C SER A 173 -6.93 9.59 -2.78
N ILE A 174 -7.49 9.20 -3.91
CA ILE A 174 -8.79 9.65 -4.43
C ILE A 174 -9.69 8.43 -4.59
N THR A 175 -10.85 8.43 -3.93
CA THR A 175 -11.95 7.51 -4.21
C THR A 175 -12.88 8.19 -5.23
N PRO A 176 -12.91 7.74 -6.50
CA PRO A 176 -13.79 8.32 -7.51
C PRO A 176 -15.26 8.21 -7.11
N SER A 177 -16.02 9.26 -7.32
CA SER A 177 -17.46 9.33 -6.98
C SER A 177 -18.13 10.46 -7.74
N SER A 178 -19.43 10.63 -7.58
CA SER A 178 -20.15 11.76 -8.14
C SER A 178 -19.63 13.13 -7.66
N LYS A 179 -18.96 13.16 -6.49
CA LYS A 179 -18.35 14.36 -5.88
C LYS A 179 -16.85 14.47 -6.12
N ASN A 180 -16.19 13.41 -6.57
CA ASN A 180 -14.75 13.34 -6.84
C ASN A 180 -14.57 12.90 -8.29
N LYS A 181 -14.70 13.85 -9.22
CA LYS A 181 -14.63 13.59 -10.66
C LYS A 181 -13.21 13.73 -11.17
N LEU A 182 -12.73 12.67 -11.81
CA LEU A 182 -11.43 12.65 -12.49
C LEU A 182 -11.49 13.46 -13.78
N GLY A 183 -10.36 14.06 -14.17
CA GLY A 183 -10.26 14.81 -15.41
C GLY A 183 -8.84 14.88 -15.95
N ILE A 184 -8.76 15.17 -17.24
CA ILE A 184 -7.55 15.56 -17.96
C ILE A 184 -7.79 16.95 -18.49
N ALA A 185 -6.80 17.86 -18.36
CA ALA A 185 -6.88 19.17 -18.98
C ALA A 185 -5.69 19.41 -19.90
N LEU A 186 -5.97 19.93 -21.09
CA LEU A 186 -5.04 20.38 -22.11
C LEU A 186 -5.33 21.87 -22.39
N PRO A 187 -4.62 22.81 -21.78
CA PRO A 187 -4.81 24.22 -22.05
C PRO A 187 -4.35 24.56 -23.48
N PRO A 188 -4.86 25.66 -24.09
CA PRO A 188 -4.55 26.01 -25.48
C PRO A 188 -3.09 26.39 -25.71
N ALA A 189 -2.34 26.69 -24.66
CA ALA A 189 -0.90 26.92 -24.66
C ALA A 189 -0.31 26.36 -23.35
N LEU A 190 1.02 26.18 -23.31
CA LEU A 190 1.70 25.74 -22.09
C LEU A 190 1.35 26.67 -20.92
N SER A 191 0.89 26.08 -19.83
CA SER A 191 0.44 26.77 -18.62
C SER A 191 0.99 26.09 -17.38
N THR A 192 1.07 26.78 -16.24
CA THR A 192 1.46 26.14 -14.99
C THR A 192 0.41 25.12 -14.54
N THR A 193 0.84 24.10 -13.79
CA THR A 193 -0.09 23.12 -13.21
C THR A 193 -1.13 23.84 -12.33
N SER A 194 -0.71 24.82 -11.54
CA SER A 194 -1.61 25.56 -10.67
C SER A 194 -2.64 26.40 -11.43
N ASP A 195 -2.24 27.10 -12.51
CA ASP A 195 -3.17 27.92 -13.27
C ASP A 195 -4.17 27.08 -14.06
N THR A 196 -3.69 25.97 -14.66
CA THR A 196 -4.59 25.01 -15.33
C THR A 196 -5.55 24.39 -14.32
N SER A 197 -5.09 23.99 -13.13
CA SER A 197 -5.94 23.45 -12.06
C SER A 197 -7.03 24.43 -11.62
N LYS A 198 -6.68 25.71 -11.45
CA LYS A 198 -7.66 26.77 -11.14
C LYS A 198 -8.68 26.94 -12.25
N SER A 199 -8.26 26.89 -13.54
CA SER A 199 -9.17 27.10 -14.69
C SER A 199 -10.25 26.03 -14.82
N VAL A 200 -10.00 24.80 -14.30
CA VAL A 200 -10.95 23.70 -14.30
C VAL A 200 -11.62 23.45 -12.94
N ASP A 201 -11.38 24.35 -11.98
CA ASP A 201 -11.86 24.25 -10.59
C ASP A 201 -11.42 22.95 -9.89
N ALA A 202 -10.20 22.50 -10.15
CA ALA A 202 -9.66 21.27 -9.56
C ALA A 202 -9.47 21.39 -8.04
N LEU A 203 -9.85 20.32 -7.32
CA LEU A 203 -9.48 20.16 -5.91
C LEU A 203 -7.99 19.83 -5.79
N VAL A 204 -7.51 18.92 -6.65
CA VAL A 204 -6.08 18.56 -6.78
C VAL A 204 -5.73 18.41 -8.25
N GLY A 205 -4.57 18.92 -8.66
CA GLY A 205 -4.01 18.72 -10.00
C GLY A 205 -2.53 18.38 -9.94
N ILE A 206 -2.08 17.53 -10.87
CA ILE A 206 -0.67 17.18 -11.08
C ILE A 206 -0.31 17.35 -12.55
N ASN A 207 0.93 17.72 -12.87
CA ASN A 207 1.43 17.71 -14.25
C ASN A 207 1.36 16.29 -14.84
N ALA A 208 1.24 16.17 -16.19
CA ALA A 208 1.04 14.87 -16.81
C ALA A 208 2.07 14.58 -17.91
N ALA A 209 1.74 14.82 -19.18
CA ALA A 209 2.57 14.38 -20.30
C ALA A 209 3.90 15.12 -20.44
N TYR A 210 4.89 14.45 -21.01
CA TYR A 210 6.04 15.12 -21.62
C TYR A 210 5.57 16.05 -22.73
N PHE A 211 6.31 17.11 -23.01
CA PHE A 211 5.91 18.10 -24.00
C PHE A 211 7.10 18.73 -24.74
N GLY A 212 6.78 19.34 -25.88
CA GLY A 212 7.53 20.36 -26.58
C GLY A 212 6.65 21.60 -26.62
N ASP A 213 6.27 22.06 -27.83
CA ASP A 213 5.27 23.13 -27.99
C ASP A 213 3.85 22.65 -27.64
N ILE A 214 3.61 21.34 -27.77
CA ILE A 214 2.35 20.63 -27.43
C ILE A 214 2.66 19.38 -26.61
N SER A 215 1.63 18.66 -26.15
CA SER A 215 1.78 17.34 -25.52
C SER A 215 2.47 16.36 -26.46
N ARG A 216 3.47 15.62 -25.95
CA ARG A 216 4.10 14.51 -26.67
C ARG A 216 3.37 13.19 -26.44
N GLY A 217 2.56 13.07 -25.41
CA GLY A 217 1.63 11.96 -25.20
C GLY A 217 0.29 12.21 -25.91
N PHE A 218 -0.32 11.15 -26.47
CA PHE A 218 -1.68 11.19 -27.00
C PHE A 218 -2.67 11.62 -25.91
N VAL A 219 -3.63 12.47 -26.27
CA VAL A 219 -4.66 12.98 -25.36
C VAL A 219 -6.05 12.88 -25.97
N ARG A 220 -6.97 12.19 -25.30
CA ARG A 220 -8.41 12.19 -25.57
C ARG A 220 -9.16 12.67 -24.34
N ILE A 221 -10.16 13.53 -24.53
CA ILE A 221 -11.00 14.07 -23.45
C ILE A 221 -12.45 13.99 -23.92
N ASP A 222 -13.30 13.34 -23.12
CA ASP A 222 -14.72 13.14 -23.36
C ASP A 222 -15.00 12.59 -24.78
N GLY A 223 -14.25 11.56 -25.19
CA GLY A 223 -14.38 10.90 -26.48
C GLY A 223 -13.77 11.68 -27.67
N VAL A 224 -13.20 12.87 -27.43
CA VAL A 224 -12.62 13.72 -28.50
C VAL A 224 -11.10 13.71 -28.43
N ASP A 225 -10.44 13.31 -29.51
CA ASP A 225 -9.00 13.37 -29.68
C ASP A 225 -8.53 14.85 -29.69
N LYS A 226 -7.82 15.26 -28.66
CA LYS A 226 -7.36 16.64 -28.47
C LYS A 226 -5.93 16.84 -28.94
N CYS A 227 -5.07 15.81 -28.83
CA CYS A 227 -3.70 15.86 -29.25
C CYS A 227 -3.24 14.46 -29.73
N PRO A 228 -2.69 14.33 -30.94
CA PRO A 228 -2.20 13.05 -31.45
C PRO A 228 -0.92 12.58 -30.73
N GLY A 229 -0.28 13.47 -29.98
CA GLY A 229 1.03 13.28 -29.41
C GLY A 229 2.16 13.55 -30.39
N GLY A 230 3.38 13.55 -29.89
CA GLY A 230 4.60 13.74 -30.68
C GLY A 230 5.24 12.40 -31.04
N ASN A 231 6.21 12.47 -31.94
CA ASN A 231 7.04 11.32 -32.29
C ASN A 231 8.16 11.15 -31.26
N TYR A 232 8.40 9.90 -30.88
CA TYR A 232 9.53 9.47 -30.09
C TYR A 232 10.48 8.65 -30.97
N SER A 233 11.79 8.80 -30.76
CA SER A 233 12.78 7.92 -31.39
C SER A 233 12.67 6.49 -30.80
N ALA A 234 13.16 5.49 -31.54
CA ALA A 234 13.04 4.09 -31.13
C ALA A 234 13.67 3.80 -29.74
N ASN A 235 14.70 4.56 -29.35
CA ASN A 235 15.31 4.46 -28.02
C ASN A 235 14.55 5.22 -26.90
N GLN A 236 13.45 5.89 -27.23
CA GLN A 236 12.61 6.64 -26.28
C GLN A 236 11.21 6.00 -26.10
N TYR A 237 11.04 4.75 -26.54
CA TYR A 237 9.74 4.02 -26.49
C TYR A 237 9.14 4.01 -25.09
N TYR A 238 9.95 4.00 -24.06
CA TYR A 238 9.52 3.99 -22.67
C TYR A 238 8.81 5.28 -22.24
N LEU A 239 8.93 6.39 -22.97
CA LEU A 239 8.29 7.66 -22.62
C LEU A 239 6.80 7.73 -23.00
N ASN A 240 6.28 6.74 -23.76
CA ASN A 240 4.88 6.67 -24.18
C ASN A 240 4.35 5.23 -24.26
N ASN A 241 4.79 4.37 -23.35
CA ASN A 241 4.42 2.95 -23.30
C ASN A 241 3.26 2.64 -22.35
N GLY A 242 2.62 3.65 -21.80
CA GLY A 242 1.47 3.50 -20.92
C GLY A 242 0.43 4.60 -21.12
N VAL A 243 -0.80 4.31 -20.73
CA VAL A 243 -1.90 5.28 -20.71
C VAL A 243 -2.64 5.23 -19.37
N TYR A 244 -2.94 6.41 -18.83
CA TYR A 244 -3.96 6.57 -17.82
C TYR A 244 -5.29 6.83 -18.51
N VAL A 245 -6.30 6.04 -18.21
CA VAL A 245 -7.62 6.10 -18.84
C VAL A 245 -8.73 6.11 -17.79
N PHE A 246 -9.88 6.68 -18.14
CA PHE A 246 -11.10 6.50 -17.36
C PHE A 246 -12.35 6.71 -18.23
N ASN A 247 -13.38 5.91 -17.95
CA ASN A 247 -14.72 6.01 -18.52
C ASN A 247 -15.72 6.11 -17.36
N ASN A 248 -16.67 7.05 -17.43
CA ASN A 248 -17.66 7.23 -16.36
C ASN A 248 -17.03 7.32 -14.96
N ASN A 249 -15.87 7.96 -14.85
CA ASN A 249 -15.11 8.12 -13.60
C ASN A 249 -14.52 6.81 -13.03
N VAL A 250 -14.45 5.72 -13.83
CA VAL A 250 -13.80 4.46 -13.47
C VAL A 250 -12.38 4.46 -14.06
N PRO A 251 -11.33 4.59 -13.23
CA PRO A 251 -9.95 4.72 -13.68
C PRO A 251 -9.31 3.36 -14.01
N ASN A 252 -8.37 3.37 -14.96
CA ASN A 252 -7.46 2.27 -15.22
C ASN A 252 -6.12 2.79 -15.78
N ILE A 253 -5.11 1.93 -15.81
CA ILE A 253 -3.86 2.12 -16.52
C ILE A 253 -3.65 0.91 -17.41
N LYS A 254 -3.25 1.16 -18.67
CA LYS A 254 -3.03 0.12 -19.67
C LYS A 254 -1.66 0.30 -20.33
N GLY A 255 -1.06 -0.81 -20.77
CA GLY A 255 0.13 -0.78 -21.63
C GLY A 255 -0.25 -0.46 -23.07
N VAL A 256 0.59 0.31 -23.74
CA VAL A 256 0.51 0.61 -25.18
C VAL A 256 1.92 0.61 -25.77
N SER A 257 2.02 0.45 -27.08
CA SER A 257 3.34 0.49 -27.73
C SER A 257 3.79 1.91 -28.08
N ASN A 258 2.84 2.83 -28.31
CA ASN A 258 3.08 4.22 -28.71
C ASN A 258 1.77 5.04 -28.72
N ASN A 259 1.84 6.32 -29.14
CA ASN A 259 0.68 7.20 -29.26
C ASN A 259 -0.38 6.71 -30.27
N ALA A 260 0.03 6.09 -31.38
CA ALA A 260 -0.91 5.58 -32.37
C ALA A 260 -1.71 4.38 -31.82
N ASP A 261 -1.05 3.52 -31.06
CA ASP A 261 -1.71 2.41 -30.36
C ASP A 261 -2.68 2.95 -29.29
N ALA A 262 -2.27 3.95 -28.52
CA ALA A 262 -3.14 4.63 -27.54
C ALA A 262 -4.41 5.21 -28.20
N ALA A 263 -4.31 5.74 -29.42
CA ALA A 263 -5.44 6.30 -30.16
C ALA A 263 -6.50 5.24 -30.60
N THR A 264 -6.12 3.96 -30.64
CA THR A 264 -7.05 2.86 -30.99
C THR A 264 -7.92 2.41 -29.81
N LEU A 265 -7.58 2.81 -28.58
CA LEU A 265 -8.32 2.40 -27.39
C LEU A 265 -9.73 3.02 -27.39
N PRO A 266 -10.73 2.27 -26.87
CA PRO A 266 -12.13 2.72 -26.87
C PRO A 266 -12.46 3.70 -25.71
N ASP A 267 -11.46 4.04 -24.88
CA ASP A 267 -11.68 4.84 -23.68
C ASP A 267 -11.98 6.31 -24.02
N ASP A 268 -12.92 6.93 -23.29
CA ASP A 268 -13.35 8.31 -23.50
C ASP A 268 -12.31 9.34 -23.05
N ASN A 269 -11.50 8.97 -22.05
CA ASN A 269 -10.46 9.84 -21.51
C ASN A 269 -9.14 9.08 -21.48
N ILE A 270 -8.13 9.60 -22.18
CA ILE A 270 -6.81 8.97 -22.34
C ILE A 270 -5.72 10.02 -22.19
N GLN A 271 -4.75 9.74 -21.33
CA GLN A 271 -3.48 10.43 -21.24
C GLN A 271 -2.35 9.43 -21.44
N CYS A 272 -1.67 9.48 -22.58
CA CYS A 272 -0.49 8.66 -22.84
C CYS A 272 0.77 9.29 -22.23
N CYS A 273 1.59 8.47 -21.58
CA CYS A 273 2.88 8.85 -20.99
C CYS A 273 3.74 7.60 -20.72
N GLY A 274 4.82 7.73 -19.92
CA GLY A 274 5.68 6.63 -19.52
C GLY A 274 6.86 7.07 -18.66
N PRO A 275 7.66 6.13 -18.19
CA PRO A 275 7.49 4.68 -18.35
C PRO A 275 6.32 4.12 -17.54
N LEU A 276 5.69 3.07 -18.08
CA LEU A 276 4.78 2.22 -17.32
C LEU A 276 5.59 1.45 -16.28
N LEU A 277 5.19 1.55 -15.01
CA LEU A 277 5.93 1.01 -13.87
C LEU A 277 5.39 -0.35 -13.42
N ILE A 278 4.08 -0.41 -13.17
CA ILE A 278 3.39 -1.59 -12.64
C ILE A 278 2.14 -1.85 -13.47
N LEU A 279 1.92 -3.09 -13.84
CA LEU A 279 0.72 -3.54 -14.52
C LEU A 279 0.22 -4.84 -13.87
N ASP A 280 -1.06 -4.89 -13.46
CA ASP A 280 -1.69 -6.02 -12.77
C ASP A 280 -0.93 -6.51 -11.52
N GLY A 281 -0.27 -5.59 -10.80
CA GLY A 281 0.51 -5.89 -9.60
C GLY A 281 1.94 -6.35 -9.86
N GLU A 282 2.34 -6.46 -11.13
CA GLU A 282 3.68 -6.92 -11.52
C GLU A 282 4.55 -5.74 -11.99
N ASP A 283 5.80 -5.73 -11.54
CA ASP A 283 6.79 -4.74 -11.97
C ASP A 283 7.18 -4.94 -13.43
N LEU A 284 7.14 -3.87 -14.21
CA LEU A 284 7.66 -3.91 -15.57
C LEU A 284 9.16 -3.62 -15.61
N ILE A 285 9.87 -4.30 -16.49
CA ILE A 285 11.30 -4.05 -16.75
C ILE A 285 11.47 -2.64 -17.28
N GLN A 286 12.27 -1.84 -16.57
CA GLN A 286 12.54 -0.47 -16.96
C GLN A 286 13.72 -0.41 -17.95
N ALA A 287 13.70 0.62 -18.81
CA ALA A 287 14.79 0.86 -19.73
C ALA A 287 16.10 1.18 -18.97
N ASP A 288 17.22 0.62 -19.42
CA ASP A 288 18.54 0.89 -18.85
C ASP A 288 19.09 2.21 -19.40
N VAL A 289 18.55 3.30 -18.89
CA VAL A 289 18.90 4.68 -19.27
C VAL A 289 18.90 5.58 -18.03
N ASP A 290 19.65 6.68 -18.07
CA ASP A 290 19.72 7.64 -16.96
C ASP A 290 18.34 8.13 -16.52
N HIS A 291 17.43 8.31 -17.47
CA HIS A 291 16.04 8.69 -17.13
C HIS A 291 15.38 7.74 -16.14
N CYS A 292 15.64 6.45 -16.23
CA CYS A 292 15.07 5.44 -15.35
C CYS A 292 15.94 5.18 -14.12
N ASN A 293 17.25 5.15 -14.28
CA ASN A 293 18.20 4.71 -13.26
C ASN A 293 18.58 5.82 -12.27
N VAL A 294 18.62 7.07 -12.73
CA VAL A 294 19.02 8.22 -11.90
C VAL A 294 17.84 8.74 -11.08
N GLU A 295 18.14 9.19 -9.87
CA GLU A 295 17.15 9.79 -8.98
C GLU A 295 16.77 11.19 -9.45
N HIS A 296 15.52 11.37 -9.83
CA HIS A 296 14.95 12.61 -10.33
C HIS A 296 13.67 12.96 -9.56
N PRO A 297 13.24 14.25 -9.57
CA PRO A 297 11.86 14.60 -9.22
C PRO A 297 10.89 13.83 -10.12
N ARG A 298 9.79 13.31 -9.55
CA ARG A 298 8.85 12.44 -10.26
C ARG A 298 7.40 12.83 -10.02
N THR A 299 6.58 12.60 -11.03
CA THR A 299 5.12 12.64 -10.93
C THR A 299 4.59 11.30 -11.39
N ILE A 300 3.69 10.71 -10.62
CA ILE A 300 3.17 9.37 -10.87
C ILE A 300 1.65 9.37 -10.69
N VAL A 301 0.96 8.62 -11.53
CA VAL A 301 -0.42 8.22 -11.30
C VAL A 301 -0.49 6.72 -11.06
N GLY A 302 -1.28 6.29 -10.06
CA GLY A 302 -1.54 4.88 -9.78
C GLY A 302 -3.02 4.59 -9.67
N VAL A 303 -3.39 3.32 -9.86
CA VAL A 303 -4.73 2.80 -9.60
C VAL A 303 -4.58 1.58 -8.70
N THR A 304 -5.31 1.57 -7.57
CA THR A 304 -5.30 0.47 -6.61
C THR A 304 -6.33 -0.59 -6.98
N GLU A 305 -6.24 -1.79 -6.38
CA GLU A 305 -7.19 -2.89 -6.61
C GLU A 305 -8.64 -2.51 -6.30
N ASP A 306 -8.86 -1.65 -5.31
CA ASP A 306 -10.19 -1.14 -4.93
C ASP A 306 -10.63 0.08 -5.76
N GLY A 307 -9.92 0.42 -6.85
CA GLY A 307 -10.27 1.47 -7.80
C GLY A 307 -9.98 2.90 -7.34
N ARG A 308 -9.21 3.10 -6.25
CA ARG A 308 -8.72 4.44 -5.89
C ARG A 308 -7.63 4.89 -6.85
N VAL A 309 -7.59 6.20 -7.11
CA VAL A 309 -6.50 6.84 -7.84
C VAL A 309 -5.49 7.41 -6.86
N LEU A 310 -4.22 7.24 -7.17
CA LEU A 310 -3.10 7.82 -6.44
C LEU A 310 -2.43 8.87 -7.32
N PHE A 311 -2.41 10.13 -6.87
CA PHE A 311 -1.55 11.17 -7.42
C PHE A 311 -0.34 11.31 -6.51
N VAL A 312 0.86 11.13 -7.05
CA VAL A 312 2.09 11.12 -6.28
C VAL A 312 3.10 12.08 -6.91
N THR A 313 3.72 12.93 -6.09
CA THR A 313 4.90 13.69 -6.48
C THR A 313 6.05 13.40 -5.51
N VAL A 314 7.23 13.23 -6.07
CA VAL A 314 8.50 13.08 -5.35
C VAL A 314 9.38 14.26 -5.71
N ASP A 315 9.73 15.06 -4.72
CA ASP A 315 10.66 16.18 -4.89
C ASP A 315 12.07 15.66 -5.14
N GLY A 316 12.90 16.42 -5.83
CA GLY A 316 14.26 16.03 -6.10
C GLY A 316 15.14 17.17 -6.59
N ARG A 317 16.46 16.86 -6.77
CA ARG A 317 17.50 17.84 -7.12
C ARG A 317 17.80 18.87 -6.05
N PHE A 318 17.40 18.61 -4.79
CA PHE A 318 17.67 19.43 -3.64
C PHE A 318 18.61 18.71 -2.68
N SER A 319 19.91 19.01 -2.80
CA SER A 319 20.96 18.38 -1.97
C SER A 319 20.62 18.53 -0.48
N GLY A 320 20.71 17.43 0.27
CA GLY A 320 20.45 17.40 1.72
C GLY A 320 18.98 17.51 2.13
N LYS A 321 18.03 17.71 1.18
CA LYS A 321 16.59 17.84 1.47
C LYS A 321 15.73 16.82 0.73
N ALA A 322 15.91 16.67 -0.59
CA ALA A 322 15.21 15.70 -1.41
C ALA A 322 16.00 15.47 -2.69
N ILE A 323 16.42 14.25 -2.96
CA ILE A 323 17.25 13.94 -4.13
C ILE A 323 16.47 13.38 -5.30
N GLY A 324 15.26 12.88 -5.09
CA GLY A 324 14.41 12.26 -6.10
C GLY A 324 14.32 10.76 -5.93
N MET A 325 13.88 10.05 -6.98
CA MET A 325 13.80 8.58 -7.03
C MET A 325 14.07 8.06 -8.44
N SER A 326 14.67 6.86 -8.53
CA SER A 326 14.74 6.06 -9.76
C SER A 326 13.37 5.38 -10.03
N THR A 327 13.18 4.82 -11.23
CA THR A 327 11.93 4.11 -11.54
C THR A 327 11.75 2.85 -10.69
N ALA A 328 12.82 2.13 -10.35
CA ALA A 328 12.76 0.97 -9.46
C ALA A 328 12.28 1.37 -8.05
N MET A 329 12.76 2.48 -7.51
CA MET A 329 12.26 3.01 -6.22
C MET A 329 10.80 3.46 -6.31
N LEU A 330 10.36 3.96 -7.49
CA LEU A 330 8.95 4.29 -7.69
C LEU A 330 8.07 3.04 -7.70
N GLN A 331 8.50 1.94 -8.29
CA GLN A 331 7.80 0.65 -8.25
C GLN A 331 7.59 0.21 -6.79
N GLU A 332 8.65 0.21 -5.99
CA GLU A 332 8.57 -0.10 -4.57
C GLU A 332 7.60 0.84 -3.82
N LEU A 333 7.74 2.17 -4.01
CA LEU A 333 6.85 3.15 -3.38
C LEU A 333 5.38 2.90 -3.75
N MET A 334 5.09 2.62 -5.03
CA MET A 334 3.73 2.42 -5.50
C MET A 334 3.13 1.12 -4.96
N HIS A 335 3.91 0.05 -4.78
CA HIS A 335 3.49 -1.16 -4.06
C HIS A 335 3.16 -0.86 -2.59
N LEU A 336 4.00 -0.08 -1.88
CA LEU A 336 3.74 0.34 -0.51
C LEU A 336 2.45 1.18 -0.39
N LEU A 337 2.07 1.89 -1.44
CA LEU A 337 0.81 2.64 -1.53
C LEU A 337 -0.39 1.77 -1.95
N GLY A 338 -0.17 0.50 -2.31
CA GLY A 338 -1.19 -0.45 -2.74
C GLY A 338 -1.64 -0.29 -4.18
N ALA A 339 -0.80 0.26 -5.06
CA ALA A 339 -1.09 0.34 -6.48
C ALA A 339 -1.11 -1.06 -7.12
N LYS A 340 -2.13 -1.32 -7.92
CA LYS A 340 -2.20 -2.46 -8.85
C LYS A 340 -1.58 -2.10 -10.19
N HIS A 341 -1.75 -0.83 -10.58
CA HIS A 341 -1.16 -0.26 -11.78
C HIS A 341 -0.50 1.07 -11.45
N ALA A 342 0.64 1.38 -12.07
CA ALA A 342 1.32 2.65 -11.90
C ALA A 342 1.99 3.12 -13.20
N LEU A 343 1.83 4.41 -13.49
CA LEU A 343 2.38 5.08 -14.67
C LEU A 343 3.18 6.31 -14.23
N ASN A 344 4.45 6.38 -14.61
CA ASN A 344 5.24 7.59 -14.46
C ASN A 344 4.80 8.64 -15.49
N LEU A 345 4.74 9.87 -15.07
CA LEU A 345 4.42 11.06 -15.85
C LEU A 345 5.68 11.91 -16.05
N ASP A 346 5.55 13.08 -16.68
CA ASP A 346 6.69 14.01 -16.80
C ASP A 346 7.18 14.43 -15.41
N GLY A 347 8.49 14.40 -15.25
CA GLY A 347 9.17 14.65 -14.00
C GLY A 347 10.07 15.89 -14.04
N GLY A 348 11.14 15.85 -13.24
CA GLY A 348 12.13 16.92 -13.19
C GLY A 348 11.51 18.27 -12.78
N GLY A 349 11.82 19.31 -13.57
CA GLY A 349 11.27 20.66 -13.31
C GLY A 349 9.77 20.81 -13.50
N SER A 350 9.12 19.83 -14.16
CA SER A 350 7.66 19.80 -14.35
C SER A 350 6.90 19.28 -13.13
N THR A 351 7.57 18.51 -12.25
CA THR A 351 6.95 17.89 -11.06
C THR A 351 6.25 18.92 -10.21
N THR A 352 4.91 18.92 -10.23
CA THR A 352 4.08 19.88 -9.51
C THR A 352 2.77 19.23 -9.07
N MET A 353 2.41 19.43 -7.81
CA MET A 353 1.10 19.11 -7.26
C MET A 353 0.44 20.39 -6.72
N TYR A 354 -0.72 20.70 -7.23
CA TYR A 354 -1.59 21.77 -6.78
C TYR A 354 -2.71 21.21 -5.89
N VAL A 355 -3.01 21.88 -4.81
CA VAL A 355 -4.19 21.61 -3.96
C VAL A 355 -4.96 22.92 -3.79
N LYS A 356 -6.28 22.88 -4.04
CA LYS A 356 -7.18 24.04 -3.93
C LYS A 356 -7.03 24.68 -2.54
N ASP A 357 -7.04 26.00 -2.49
CA ASP A 357 -6.87 26.84 -1.29
C ASP A 357 -5.51 26.69 -0.58
N ARG A 358 -4.57 25.92 -1.14
CA ARG A 358 -3.21 25.71 -0.62
C ARG A 358 -2.13 26.06 -1.62
N GLY A 359 -2.47 26.13 -2.91
CA GLY A 359 -1.51 26.36 -3.99
C GLY A 359 -0.67 25.12 -4.30
N VAL A 360 0.57 25.33 -4.75
CA VAL A 360 1.54 24.26 -4.96
C VAL A 360 2.02 23.73 -3.62
N VAL A 361 1.97 22.41 -3.44
CA VAL A 361 2.25 21.76 -2.14
C VAL A 361 3.59 21.02 -2.10
N ASN A 362 4.17 20.68 -3.25
CA ASN A 362 5.51 20.11 -3.37
C ASN A 362 6.57 21.19 -3.63
N HIS A 363 7.87 20.85 -3.57
CA HIS A 363 8.96 21.77 -3.89
C HIS A 363 9.37 21.61 -5.35
N VAL A 364 9.26 22.71 -6.11
CA VAL A 364 9.50 22.70 -7.55
C VAL A 364 10.97 23.04 -7.87
N CYS A 365 11.61 22.26 -8.73
CA CYS A 365 13.03 22.44 -9.04
C CYS A 365 13.31 23.12 -10.40
N ASN A 366 12.33 23.81 -10.98
CA ASN A 366 12.46 24.42 -12.29
C ASN A 366 13.46 25.59 -12.33
N SER A 367 13.55 26.36 -11.26
CA SER A 367 14.49 27.51 -11.15
C SER A 367 15.82 27.18 -10.47
N GLY A 368 16.18 25.88 -10.40
CA GLY A 368 17.44 25.45 -9.78
C GLY A 368 17.23 24.85 -8.39
N SER A 369 18.14 25.16 -7.45
CA SER A 369 18.21 24.47 -6.16
C SER A 369 17.48 25.18 -5.00
N THR A 370 16.64 26.19 -5.27
CA THR A 370 15.87 26.86 -4.22
C THR A 370 14.74 25.95 -3.73
N TRP A 371 14.73 25.71 -2.41
CA TRP A 371 13.70 24.89 -1.75
C TRP A 371 12.43 25.72 -1.57
N ASP A 372 11.68 25.92 -2.65
CA ASP A 372 10.45 26.71 -2.69
C ASP A 372 9.33 26.02 -3.50
N LYS A 373 8.17 26.67 -3.57
CA LYS A 373 6.95 26.14 -4.20
C LYS A 373 6.41 27.07 -5.29
N VAL A 374 7.20 28.03 -5.76
CA VAL A 374 6.69 29.12 -6.61
C VAL A 374 7.17 29.07 -8.05
N ALA A 375 8.30 28.44 -8.33
CA ALA A 375 8.91 28.43 -9.66
C ALA A 375 8.41 27.27 -10.55
N GLU A 376 7.09 27.16 -10.74
CA GLU A 376 6.50 26.14 -11.60
C GLU A 376 6.98 26.25 -13.05
N ARG A 377 7.20 25.11 -13.70
CA ARG A 377 7.33 25.02 -15.15
C ARG A 377 5.94 25.01 -15.79
N LYS A 378 5.80 25.74 -16.91
CA LYS A 378 4.63 25.59 -17.77
C LYS A 378 4.66 24.22 -18.42
N VAL A 379 3.55 23.51 -18.41
CA VAL A 379 3.36 22.15 -18.93
C VAL A 379 2.20 22.08 -19.91
N SER A 380 2.09 21.01 -20.67
CA SER A 380 1.05 20.85 -21.69
C SER A 380 -0.26 20.30 -21.16
N THR A 381 -0.21 19.39 -20.19
CA THR A 381 -1.38 18.69 -19.64
C THR A 381 -1.29 18.50 -18.15
N ILE A 382 -2.45 18.36 -17.51
CA ILE A 382 -2.58 17.96 -16.12
C ILE A 382 -3.58 16.82 -15.97
N LEU A 383 -3.39 15.99 -14.95
CA LEU A 383 -4.45 15.16 -14.40
C LEU A 383 -5.01 15.87 -13.17
N TYR A 384 -6.34 15.79 -12.98
CA TYR A 384 -6.96 16.44 -11.85
C TYR A 384 -8.16 15.66 -11.28
N VAL A 385 -8.56 16.01 -10.05
CA VAL A 385 -9.85 15.67 -9.44
C VAL A 385 -10.56 16.95 -9.02
N LYS A 386 -11.87 17.03 -9.28
CA LYS A 386 -12.73 18.15 -8.85
C LYS A 386 -14.00 17.68 -8.16
#